data_692c1a5fae81f4bf8fcf74f84d9b5096
#
_entry.id   692c1a5fae81f4bf8fcf74f84d9b5096
#
_cell.length_a   1.000
_cell.length_b   1.000
_cell.length_c   1.000
_cell.angle_alpha   90.00
_cell.angle_beta   90.00
_cell.angle_gamma   90.00
#
_symmetry.space_group_name_H-M   'P 1'
#
loop_
_entity.id
_entity.type
_entity.pdbx_description
1 polymer ?
#
loop_
_entity_poly.entity_id
_entity_poly.type
_entity_poly.pdbx_seq_one_letter_code
_entity_poly.pdbx_strand_id
1 'polypeptide(L)'
;MFRKFFKTTAAVMLITSMTVMTVFADDVSDLNKKKQQAQNEVDQLQNELSYLLVQMDDLETQMAESAARIDEVSKQLAQSEETQKQQYRDMKLRIKYMYEDQSASLVETLVTAEDMSQVLNKAEYMQQVYDYDRGKLDEMVSTSESIRE
;
A
#
# COMPACT_ATOMS: atom_id res chain seq x y z
N MET A 1 -27.28 55.17 -77.24
CA MET A 1 -26.63 55.29 -75.91
C MET A 1 -27.23 54.34 -74.87
N PHE A 2 -28.48 54.07 -74.85
CA PHE A 2 -29.17 53.19 -73.90
C PHE A 2 -28.65 51.71 -73.81
N ARG A 3 -28.27 51.11 -74.94
CA ARG A 3 -27.76 49.69 -74.92
C ARG A 3 -26.40 49.51 -74.28
N LYS A 4 -25.57 50.54 -74.19
CA LYS A 4 -24.27 50.46 -73.50
C LYS A 4 -24.46 50.64 -72.02
N PHE A 5 -25.34 51.49 -71.53
CA PHE A 5 -25.70 51.66 -70.16
C PHE A 5 -26.29 50.38 -69.53
N PHE A 6 -27.15 49.69 -70.25
CA PHE A 6 -27.76 48.45 -69.77
C PHE A 6 -26.76 47.30 -69.59
N LYS A 7 -25.73 47.26 -70.47
CA LYS A 7 -24.69 46.24 -70.36
C LYS A 7 -23.69 46.53 -69.16
N THR A 8 -23.47 47.79 -68.91
CA THR A 8 -22.60 48.16 -67.76
C THR A 8 -23.31 48.00 -66.41
N THR A 9 -24.59 48.28 -66.31
CA THR A 9 -25.39 48.04 -65.11
C THR A 9 -25.58 46.56 -64.82
N ALA A 10 -25.73 45.71 -65.80
CA ALA A 10 -25.84 44.27 -65.66
C ALA A 10 -24.51 43.64 -65.23
N ALA A 11 -23.37 44.14 -65.73
CA ALA A 11 -22.03 43.66 -65.31
C ALA A 11 -21.69 44.05 -63.87
N VAL A 12 -22.06 45.25 -63.43
CA VAL A 12 -21.82 45.71 -62.04
C VAL A 12 -22.70 44.90 -61.05
N MET A 13 -23.95 44.59 -61.41
CA MET A 13 -24.85 43.77 -60.56
C MET A 13 -24.38 42.32 -60.43
N LEU A 14 -23.77 41.75 -61.47
CA LEU A 14 -23.17 40.42 -61.40
C LEU A 14 -21.92 40.36 -60.54
N ILE A 15 -21.10 41.36 -60.58
CA ILE A 15 -19.86 41.44 -59.75
C ILE A 15 -20.20 41.61 -58.28
N THR A 16 -21.21 42.44 -57.96
CA THR A 16 -21.62 42.62 -56.55
C THR A 16 -22.30 41.37 -55.96
N SER A 17 -23.00 40.55 -56.73
CA SER A 17 -23.60 39.30 -56.26
C SER A 17 -22.52 38.22 -55.99
N MET A 18 -21.41 38.27 -56.70
CA MET A 18 -20.35 37.25 -56.55
C MET A 18 -19.47 37.50 -55.30
N THR A 19 -19.33 38.77 -54.93
CA THR A 19 -18.54 39.12 -53.72
C THR A 19 -19.28 38.83 -52.41
N VAL A 20 -20.61 38.84 -52.38
CA VAL A 20 -21.41 38.51 -51.20
C VAL A 20 -21.36 36.99 -50.89
N MET A 21 -21.28 36.14 -51.92
CA MET A 21 -21.21 34.69 -51.73
C MET A 21 -19.89 34.21 -51.12
N THR A 22 -18.77 34.90 -51.37
CA THR A 22 -17.48 34.50 -50.85
C THR A 22 -17.32 34.81 -49.35
N VAL A 23 -17.94 35.88 -48.85
CA VAL A 23 -17.89 36.26 -47.42
C VAL A 23 -18.67 35.25 -46.55
N PHE A 24 -19.83 34.74 -47.02
CA PHE A 24 -20.60 33.73 -46.28
C PHE A 24 -19.97 32.36 -46.33
N ALA A 25 -19.22 32.01 -47.37
CA ALA A 25 -18.55 30.71 -47.46
C ALA A 25 -17.35 30.59 -46.51
N ASP A 26 -16.64 31.70 -46.28
CA ASP A 26 -15.50 31.73 -45.36
C ASP A 26 -15.96 31.64 -43.90
N ASP A 27 -17.03 32.33 -43.54
CA ASP A 27 -17.62 32.30 -42.20
C ASP A 27 -18.23 30.89 -41.84
N VAL A 28 -18.84 30.23 -42.77
CA VAL A 28 -19.36 28.84 -42.61
C VAL A 28 -18.21 27.84 -42.50
N SER A 29 -17.10 28.06 -43.21
CA SER A 29 -15.91 27.20 -43.10
C SER A 29 -15.25 27.34 -41.73
N ASP A 30 -15.16 28.53 -41.19
CA ASP A 30 -14.56 28.80 -39.88
C ASP A 30 -15.42 28.25 -38.72
N LEU A 31 -16.74 28.42 -38.83
CA LEU A 31 -17.70 27.79 -37.91
C LEU A 31 -17.61 26.26 -37.93
N ASN A 32 -17.45 25.66 -39.12
CA ASN A 32 -17.30 24.21 -39.24
C ASN A 32 -15.99 23.70 -38.62
N LYS A 33 -14.86 24.45 -38.74
CA LYS A 33 -13.61 24.15 -38.09
C LYS A 33 -13.74 24.25 -36.58
N LYS A 34 -14.33 25.30 -36.06
CA LYS A 34 -14.59 25.48 -34.61
C LYS A 34 -15.48 24.37 -34.05
N LYS A 35 -16.53 23.98 -34.79
CA LYS A 35 -17.39 22.84 -34.42
C LYS A 35 -16.57 21.54 -34.34
N GLN A 36 -15.71 21.29 -35.31
CA GLN A 36 -14.89 20.07 -35.36
C GLN A 36 -13.83 20.06 -34.25
N GLN A 37 -13.24 21.23 -33.94
CA GLN A 37 -12.34 21.38 -32.82
C GLN A 37 -13.04 21.10 -31.47
N ALA A 38 -14.21 21.71 -31.26
CA ALA A 38 -15.01 21.47 -30.07
C ALA A 38 -15.46 20.00 -29.97
N GLN A 39 -15.80 19.34 -31.06
CA GLN A 39 -16.13 17.92 -31.05
C GLN A 39 -14.94 17.07 -30.65
N ASN A 40 -13.75 17.32 -31.21
CA ASN A 40 -12.52 16.62 -30.85
C ASN A 40 -12.16 16.82 -29.36
N GLU A 41 -12.37 18.03 -28.84
CA GLU A 41 -12.13 18.34 -27.43
C GLU A 41 -13.10 17.59 -26.51
N VAL A 42 -14.38 17.51 -26.90
CA VAL A 42 -15.39 16.69 -26.19
C VAL A 42 -14.99 15.21 -26.19
N ASP A 43 -14.59 14.67 -27.34
CA ASP A 43 -14.16 13.27 -27.46
C ASP A 43 -12.90 12.99 -26.59
N GLN A 44 -11.95 13.92 -26.56
CA GLN A 44 -10.77 13.81 -25.69
C GLN A 44 -11.16 13.83 -24.20
N LEU A 45 -12.01 14.77 -23.81
CA LEU A 45 -12.49 14.87 -22.43
C LEU A 45 -13.29 13.63 -22.00
N GLN A 46 -14.09 13.06 -22.91
CA GLN A 46 -14.80 11.80 -22.63
C GLN A 46 -13.85 10.62 -22.43
N ASN A 47 -12.78 10.53 -23.23
CA ASN A 47 -11.77 9.50 -23.08
C ASN A 47 -10.99 9.68 -21.75
N GLU A 48 -10.63 10.92 -21.43
CA GLU A 48 -9.96 11.24 -20.15
C GLU A 48 -10.86 10.94 -18.96
N LEU A 49 -12.13 11.29 -19.03
CA LEU A 49 -13.12 10.96 -18.01
C LEU A 49 -13.23 9.45 -17.80
N SER A 50 -13.32 8.68 -18.90
CA SER A 50 -13.38 7.22 -18.84
C SER A 50 -12.14 6.62 -18.21
N TYR A 51 -10.96 7.15 -18.55
CA TYR A 51 -9.70 6.74 -17.95
C TYR A 51 -9.64 7.04 -16.44
N LEU A 52 -10.05 8.23 -16.04
CA LEU A 52 -10.10 8.62 -14.63
C LEU A 52 -11.10 7.77 -13.83
N LEU A 53 -12.24 7.41 -14.40
CA LEU A 53 -13.19 6.51 -13.75
C LEU A 53 -12.60 5.12 -13.50
N VAL A 54 -11.85 4.57 -14.46
CA VAL A 54 -11.14 3.29 -14.28
C VAL A 54 -10.05 3.41 -13.18
N GLN A 55 -9.31 4.52 -13.15
CA GLN A 55 -8.33 4.76 -12.09
C GLN A 55 -8.98 4.90 -10.71
N MET A 56 -10.16 5.53 -10.64
CA MET A 56 -10.90 5.64 -9.37
C MET A 56 -11.33 4.26 -8.85
N ASP A 57 -11.84 3.38 -9.71
CA ASP A 57 -12.24 2.02 -9.35
C ASP A 57 -11.05 1.19 -8.85
N ASP A 58 -9.91 1.28 -9.55
CA ASP A 58 -8.67 0.62 -9.12
C ASP A 58 -8.16 1.16 -7.77
N LEU A 59 -8.22 2.47 -7.58
CA LEU A 59 -7.83 3.11 -6.33
C LEU A 59 -8.76 2.69 -5.17
N GLU A 60 -10.06 2.60 -5.40
CA GLU A 60 -11.04 2.12 -4.41
C GLU A 60 -10.73 0.67 -4.00
N THR A 61 -10.40 -0.18 -4.99
CA THR A 61 -9.98 -1.56 -4.74
C THR A 61 -8.70 -1.62 -3.89
N GLN A 62 -7.67 -0.85 -4.24
CA GLN A 62 -6.43 -0.77 -3.48
C GLN A 62 -6.64 -0.24 -2.06
N MET A 63 -7.55 0.71 -1.88
CA MET A 63 -7.92 1.22 -0.56
C MET A 63 -8.60 0.14 0.30
N ALA A 64 -9.51 -0.64 -0.28
CA ALA A 64 -10.17 -1.74 0.42
C ALA A 64 -9.18 -2.84 0.83
N GLU A 65 -8.26 -3.22 -0.07
CA GLU A 65 -7.19 -4.17 0.24
C GLU A 65 -6.25 -3.65 1.33
N SER A 66 -5.88 -2.37 1.26
CA SER A 66 -5.02 -1.74 2.27
C SER A 66 -5.69 -1.68 3.64
N ALA A 67 -6.99 -1.38 3.68
CA ALA A 67 -7.77 -1.39 4.91
C ALA A 67 -7.83 -2.81 5.53
N ALA A 68 -8.04 -3.83 4.71
CA ALA A 68 -8.02 -5.22 5.17
C ALA A 68 -6.65 -5.65 5.70
N ARG A 69 -5.56 -5.22 5.06
CA ARG A 69 -4.19 -5.46 5.54
C ARG A 69 -3.91 -4.77 6.86
N ILE A 70 -4.35 -3.54 7.02
CA ILE A 70 -4.20 -2.78 8.28
C ILE A 70 -4.94 -3.49 9.43
N ASP A 71 -6.15 -4.00 9.20
CA ASP A 71 -6.91 -4.74 10.21
C ASP A 71 -6.20 -6.04 10.61
N GLU A 72 -5.69 -6.78 9.62
CA GLU A 72 -4.94 -8.03 9.85
C GLU A 72 -3.64 -7.77 10.63
N VAL A 73 -2.82 -6.80 10.17
CA VAL A 73 -1.56 -6.44 10.85
C VAL A 73 -1.82 -5.93 12.27
N SER A 74 -2.90 -5.17 12.48
CA SER A 74 -3.29 -4.68 13.80
C SER A 74 -3.63 -5.82 14.76
N LYS A 75 -4.33 -6.85 14.29
CA LYS A 75 -4.61 -8.06 15.07
C LYS A 75 -3.35 -8.85 15.40
N GLN A 76 -2.48 -9.02 14.42
CA GLN A 76 -1.19 -9.71 14.61
C GLN A 76 -0.31 -8.96 15.61
N LEU A 77 -0.26 -7.64 15.54
CA LEU A 77 0.45 -6.80 16.48
C LEU A 77 -0.07 -6.99 17.91
N ALA A 78 -1.38 -6.88 18.10
CA ALA A 78 -2.00 -7.08 19.42
C ALA A 78 -1.72 -8.46 20.00
N GLN A 79 -1.74 -9.51 19.17
CA GLN A 79 -1.41 -10.87 19.57
C GLN A 79 0.07 -11.01 19.93
N SER A 80 0.97 -10.41 19.16
CA SER A 80 2.41 -10.43 19.41
C SER A 80 2.77 -9.68 20.69
N GLU A 81 2.14 -8.55 20.96
CA GLU A 81 2.31 -7.79 22.21
C GLU A 81 1.85 -8.59 23.43
N GLU A 82 0.73 -9.31 23.35
CA GLU A 82 0.28 -10.17 24.46
C GLU A 82 1.22 -11.35 24.67
N THR A 83 1.69 -11.96 23.58
CA THR A 83 2.71 -13.01 23.62
C THR A 83 4.00 -12.50 24.29
N GLN A 84 4.47 -11.33 23.92
CA GLN A 84 5.65 -10.70 24.54
C GLN A 84 5.46 -10.46 26.04
N LYS A 85 4.31 -9.97 26.45
CA LYS A 85 3.99 -9.79 27.88
C LYS A 85 4.00 -11.11 28.64
N GLN A 86 3.46 -12.18 28.04
CA GLN A 86 3.46 -13.50 28.64
C GLN A 86 4.90 -14.04 28.77
N GLN A 87 5.67 -13.99 27.68
CA GLN A 87 7.08 -14.40 27.69
C GLN A 87 7.90 -13.64 28.75
N TYR A 88 7.65 -12.35 28.89
CA TYR A 88 8.31 -11.55 29.93
C TYR A 88 7.92 -11.99 31.35
N ARG A 89 6.65 -12.28 31.61
CA ARG A 89 6.20 -12.81 32.93
C ARG A 89 6.86 -14.16 33.23
N ASP A 90 6.87 -15.05 32.25
CA ASP A 90 7.44 -16.39 32.41
C ASP A 90 8.94 -16.34 32.63
N MET A 91 9.66 -15.47 31.89
CA MET A 91 11.09 -15.24 32.08
C MET A 91 11.40 -14.66 33.46
N LYS A 92 10.62 -13.70 33.93
CA LYS A 92 10.78 -13.13 35.26
C LYS A 92 10.61 -14.18 36.37
N LEU A 93 9.58 -15.04 36.27
CA LEU A 93 9.38 -16.15 37.20
C LEU A 93 10.58 -17.12 37.15
N ARG A 94 11.06 -17.42 35.97
CA ARG A 94 12.17 -18.34 35.78
C ARG A 94 13.47 -17.79 36.37
N ILE A 95 13.80 -16.52 36.13
CA ILE A 95 14.95 -15.86 36.76
C ILE A 95 14.85 -15.91 38.30
N LYS A 96 13.63 -15.69 38.81
CA LYS A 96 13.39 -15.80 40.26
C LYS A 96 13.69 -17.20 40.78
N TYR A 97 13.16 -18.26 40.13
CA TYR A 97 13.42 -19.66 40.52
C TYR A 97 14.90 -20.02 40.38
N MET A 98 15.56 -19.61 39.30
CA MET A 98 16.99 -19.81 39.14
C MET A 98 17.81 -19.18 40.28
N TYR A 99 17.45 -17.97 40.72
CA TYR A 99 18.13 -17.28 41.80
C TYR A 99 17.88 -17.95 43.14
N GLU A 100 16.66 -18.42 43.39
CA GLU A 100 16.28 -19.09 44.64
C GLU A 100 16.88 -20.51 44.75
N ASP A 101 16.97 -21.24 43.62
CA ASP A 101 17.43 -22.65 43.61
C ASP A 101 18.95 -22.79 43.45
N GLN A 102 19.62 -21.86 42.72
CA GLN A 102 21.07 -21.98 42.43
C GLN A 102 21.99 -21.78 43.65
N SER A 103 21.55 -21.14 44.71
CA SER A 103 22.43 -20.84 45.84
C SER A 103 22.76 -22.03 46.75
N ALA A 104 21.97 -23.11 46.68
CA ALA A 104 22.14 -24.30 47.49
C ALA A 104 22.40 -25.59 46.69
N SER A 105 21.84 -25.69 45.48
CA SER A 105 21.64 -26.98 44.82
C SER A 105 22.90 -27.65 44.21
N LEU A 106 23.83 -26.90 43.63
CA LEU A 106 25.00 -27.49 42.98
C LEU A 106 26.06 -27.97 43.98
N VAL A 107 26.39 -27.11 44.91
CA VAL A 107 27.41 -27.44 45.94
C VAL A 107 26.86 -28.49 46.86
N GLU A 108 25.58 -28.42 47.26
CA GLU A 108 24.92 -29.40 48.10
C GLU A 108 24.81 -30.75 47.38
N THR A 109 24.46 -30.78 46.07
CA THR A 109 24.40 -32.03 45.29
C THR A 109 25.77 -32.68 45.13
N LEU A 110 26.83 -31.90 44.93
CA LEU A 110 28.20 -32.42 44.85
C LEU A 110 28.69 -32.99 46.21
N VAL A 111 28.25 -32.39 47.31
CA VAL A 111 28.65 -32.82 48.67
C VAL A 111 27.80 -33.98 49.17
N THR A 112 26.52 -34.07 48.74
CA THR A 112 25.56 -35.11 49.19
C THR A 112 25.36 -36.24 48.23
N ALA A 113 25.98 -36.22 47.04
CA ALA A 113 25.87 -37.30 46.06
C ALA A 113 26.55 -38.57 46.59
N GLU A 114 25.77 -39.63 46.68
CA GLU A 114 26.23 -40.96 47.11
C GLU A 114 26.99 -41.72 46.02
N ASP A 115 26.74 -41.37 44.75
CA ASP A 115 27.42 -41.93 43.60
C ASP A 115 27.55 -40.95 42.43
N MET A 116 28.49 -41.24 41.51
CA MET A 116 28.78 -40.45 40.32
C MET A 116 27.60 -40.43 39.32
N SER A 117 26.71 -41.41 39.32
CA SER A 117 25.56 -41.49 38.47
C SER A 117 24.54 -40.39 38.81
N GLN A 118 24.35 -40.11 40.07
CA GLN A 118 23.48 -39.01 40.55
C GLN A 118 24.00 -37.64 40.10
N VAL A 119 25.32 -37.44 40.15
CA VAL A 119 25.96 -36.20 39.68
C VAL A 119 25.78 -36.00 38.18
N LEU A 120 25.97 -37.06 37.39
CA LEU A 120 25.79 -37.05 35.93
C LEU A 120 24.33 -36.77 35.53
N ASN A 121 23.35 -37.46 36.15
CA ASN A 121 21.93 -37.22 35.88
C ASN A 121 21.52 -35.79 36.22
N LYS A 122 22.04 -35.20 37.28
CA LYS A 122 21.78 -33.81 37.67
C LYS A 122 22.41 -32.82 36.68
N ALA A 123 23.63 -33.10 36.23
CA ALA A 123 24.33 -32.31 35.22
C ALA A 123 23.57 -32.33 33.85
N GLU A 124 23.08 -33.52 33.45
CA GLU A 124 22.26 -33.66 32.22
C GLU A 124 20.94 -32.88 32.34
N TYR A 125 20.28 -32.97 33.49
CA TYR A 125 19.05 -32.19 33.74
C TYR A 125 19.34 -30.68 33.69
N MET A 126 20.43 -30.20 34.23
CA MET A 126 20.84 -28.81 34.19
C MET A 126 21.12 -28.34 32.74
N GLN A 127 21.78 -29.18 31.94
CA GLN A 127 22.02 -28.89 30.54
C GLN A 127 20.70 -28.74 29.78
N GLN A 128 19.73 -29.65 29.98
CA GLN A 128 18.40 -29.55 29.37
C GLN A 128 17.67 -28.28 29.79
N VAL A 129 17.77 -27.88 31.07
CA VAL A 129 17.17 -26.63 31.54
C VAL A 129 17.83 -25.42 30.89
N TYR A 130 19.14 -25.42 30.75
CA TYR A 130 19.90 -24.35 30.11
C TYR A 130 19.52 -24.21 28.62
N ASP A 131 19.47 -25.33 27.90
CA ASP A 131 19.10 -25.35 26.48
C ASP A 131 17.67 -24.88 26.25
N TYR A 132 16.74 -25.27 27.13
CA TYR A 132 15.37 -24.78 27.12
C TYR A 132 15.30 -23.26 27.35
N ASP A 133 16.06 -22.75 28.33
CA ASP A 133 16.09 -21.31 28.65
C ASP A 133 16.61 -20.50 27.49
N ARG A 134 17.68 -20.99 26.85
CA ARG A 134 18.25 -20.33 25.68
C ARG A 134 17.24 -20.29 24.53
N GLY A 135 16.53 -21.39 24.27
CA GLY A 135 15.46 -21.42 23.27
C GLY A 135 14.35 -20.41 23.57
N LYS A 136 13.97 -20.24 24.85
CA LYS A 136 12.96 -19.26 25.24
C LYS A 136 13.42 -17.82 25.12
N LEU A 137 14.70 -17.53 25.34
CA LEU A 137 15.30 -16.21 25.08
C LEU A 137 15.31 -15.90 23.58
N ASP A 138 15.71 -16.85 22.75
CA ASP A 138 15.73 -16.69 21.30
C ASP A 138 14.31 -16.44 20.75
N GLU A 139 13.30 -17.15 21.24
CA GLU A 139 11.89 -16.94 20.91
C GLU A 139 11.42 -15.54 21.31
N MET A 140 11.80 -15.05 22.48
CA MET A 140 11.47 -13.70 22.97
C MET A 140 12.12 -12.61 22.12
N VAL A 141 13.37 -12.80 21.70
CA VAL A 141 14.07 -11.88 20.80
C VAL A 141 13.34 -11.82 19.45
N SER A 142 13.01 -12.97 18.86
CA SER A 142 12.28 -13.07 17.59
C SER A 142 10.91 -12.39 17.66
N THR A 143 10.16 -12.58 18.74
CA THR A 143 8.86 -11.91 18.96
C THR A 143 9.05 -10.40 19.04
N SER A 144 10.09 -9.93 19.74
CA SER A 144 10.41 -8.49 19.86
C SER A 144 10.81 -7.86 18.53
N GLU A 145 11.51 -8.59 17.67
CA GLU A 145 11.86 -8.14 16.32
C GLU A 145 10.63 -8.04 15.44
N SER A 146 9.75 -9.05 15.45
CA SER A 146 8.50 -9.05 14.67
C SER A 146 7.54 -7.90 15.02
N ILE A 147 7.63 -7.35 16.25
CA ILE A 147 6.82 -6.19 16.67
C ILE A 147 7.40 -4.88 16.10
N ARG A 148 8.70 -4.85 15.77
CA ARG A 148 9.39 -3.66 15.26
C ARG A 148 9.29 -3.48 13.74
N GLU A 149 9.04 -4.55 13.01
CA GLU A 149 8.82 -4.53 11.55
C GLU A 149 7.41 -4.09 11.18
#